data_e2426edf45cef7dcba11b6e393841205
#
_entry.id   e2426edf45cef7dcba11b6e393841205
#
_cell.length_a   1.000
_cell.length_b   1.000
_cell.length_c   1.000
_cell.angle_alpha   90.00
_cell.angle_beta   90.00
_cell.angle_gamma   90.00
#
_symmetry.space_group_name_H-M   'P 1'
#
loop_
_entity.id
_entity.type
_entity.pdbx_description
1 polymer ?
#
loop_
_entity_poly.entity_id
_entity_poly.type
_entity_poly.pdbx_seq_one_letter_code
_entity_poly.pdbx_strand_id
1 'polypeptide(L)'
;MTRIVGIDLGTTNSLVAYMKDGQPCVVPDRNGRAMVPSVVALTDNGLIVGDSAKEHLTRNPERTVYSVKRFMGKGLTDVQSELAYFPYQLTETGGVIRIRLGEKTYSPPQISAMVLKELKRRAEAYLGESITKAVITVPAYFNDSQRQATKDAGLIAGLEVLRIINEPTAASLAYGLQKHTQGTIAVYDFGGGTFDISILKLKDGIFEVLATNGDTHLGGDDLDRLLVDLFIGQIQEQHGIDLSGYPDHMQIVRLEAERAKIRLSDDLKTKITIELPNDKGHFTRELTREQLESLAIPVIERTLAPCRMALKDAGLTPKDIDEVVLVGGSTRMPLVRHRVEALFGKAPHCHLNPDEVVALGAAVQADILGGGTTDMLLLDVTPLSLGIETMGGVMSSLIRRNTTIPASAKELFTTYVDGQTGVDIHILQGERELVKDNRSLARFRLKVPPLPAGVPRIEVTFLIDANGILNVTATDMRTGQSQSIEVKPSYGLSDTEVERMIEDSFKFAADDVNARKLIEARLDAEALLKTTNKSLTEAGHLIAAGEAEGIRNALSQLTTAKDAADPRTIRARMADLEQAAKHLNVVMLDDSLRKSLQGKKVTEVT
;
A
#
# COMPACT_ATOMS: atom_id res chain seq x y z
N MET A 1 5.44 -23.89 -25.54
CA MET A 1 4.96 -23.24 -24.31
C MET A 1 4.26 -21.96 -24.73
N THR A 2 3.11 -21.62 -24.12
CA THR A 2 2.44 -20.34 -24.36
C THR A 2 3.35 -19.21 -23.87
N ARG A 3 3.56 -18.19 -24.71
CA ARG A 3 4.38 -17.02 -24.38
C ARG A 3 3.76 -16.25 -23.22
N ILE A 4 4.58 -15.77 -22.30
CA ILE A 4 4.19 -14.90 -21.20
C ILE A 4 4.61 -13.49 -21.58
N VAL A 5 3.72 -12.50 -21.40
CA VAL A 5 4.02 -11.10 -21.69
C VAL A 5 4.17 -10.31 -20.40
N GLY A 6 4.96 -9.25 -20.44
CA GLY A 6 5.03 -8.22 -19.40
C GLY A 6 4.13 -7.07 -19.78
N ILE A 7 3.32 -6.58 -18.84
CA ILE A 7 2.40 -5.45 -19.05
C ILE A 7 2.66 -4.38 -18.00
N ASP A 8 2.92 -3.18 -18.47
CA ASP A 8 2.85 -1.97 -17.66
C ASP A 8 1.44 -1.38 -17.80
N LEU A 9 0.66 -1.46 -16.72
CA LEU A 9 -0.67 -0.86 -16.63
C LEU A 9 -0.56 0.53 -16.00
N GLY A 10 -0.17 1.52 -16.80
CA GLY A 10 0.06 2.89 -16.33
C GLY A 10 -1.20 3.74 -16.15
N THR A 11 -1.11 4.81 -15.37
CA THR A 11 -2.23 5.76 -15.15
C THR A 11 -2.62 6.46 -16.46
N THR A 12 -1.65 6.93 -17.22
CA THR A 12 -1.86 7.71 -18.46
C THR A 12 -1.70 6.84 -19.70
N ASN A 13 -0.65 6.03 -19.76
CA ASN A 13 -0.35 5.15 -20.86
C ASN A 13 0.00 3.76 -20.34
N SER A 14 -0.32 2.74 -21.13
CA SER A 14 0.01 1.34 -20.83
C SER A 14 0.78 0.72 -21.99
N LEU A 15 1.62 -0.26 -21.68
CA LEU A 15 2.47 -0.95 -22.65
C LEU A 15 2.45 -2.45 -22.42
N VAL A 16 2.71 -3.20 -23.49
CA VAL A 16 2.99 -4.63 -23.43
C VAL A 16 4.34 -4.93 -24.07
N ALA A 17 5.12 -5.80 -23.42
CA ALA A 17 6.43 -6.21 -23.86
C ALA A 17 6.60 -7.74 -23.75
N TYR A 18 7.58 -8.27 -24.46
CA TYR A 18 7.89 -9.71 -24.51
C TYR A 18 9.38 -9.92 -24.67
N MET A 19 9.86 -11.12 -24.40
CA MET A 19 11.26 -11.49 -24.67
C MET A 19 11.42 -12.01 -26.08
N LYS A 20 12.42 -11.49 -26.78
CA LYS A 20 12.86 -11.93 -28.11
C LYS A 20 14.38 -12.11 -28.10
N ASP A 21 14.85 -13.32 -28.38
CA ASP A 21 16.27 -13.65 -28.48
C ASP A 21 17.09 -13.16 -27.26
N GLY A 22 16.53 -13.33 -26.05
CA GLY A 22 17.16 -12.92 -24.79
C GLY A 22 17.12 -11.41 -24.50
N GLN A 23 16.39 -10.63 -25.31
CA GLN A 23 16.22 -9.18 -25.11
C GLN A 23 14.74 -8.81 -24.93
N PRO A 24 14.41 -7.93 -23.97
CA PRO A 24 13.05 -7.46 -23.81
C PRO A 24 12.71 -6.43 -24.89
N CYS A 25 11.53 -6.58 -25.51
CA CYS A 25 11.05 -5.74 -26.61
C CYS A 25 9.60 -5.31 -26.33
N VAL A 26 9.29 -4.03 -26.55
CA VAL A 26 7.89 -3.55 -26.55
C VAL A 26 7.17 -4.00 -27.82
N VAL A 27 5.84 -4.17 -27.72
CA VAL A 27 4.99 -4.51 -28.85
C VAL A 27 4.46 -3.22 -29.50
N PRO A 28 4.90 -2.86 -30.72
CA PRO A 28 4.39 -1.69 -31.41
C PRO A 28 3.05 -1.97 -32.11
N ASP A 29 2.30 -0.92 -32.39
CA ASP A 29 1.19 -0.94 -33.34
C ASP A 29 1.70 -0.93 -34.80
N ARG A 30 0.78 -0.94 -35.76
CA ARG A 30 1.12 -0.89 -37.20
C ARG A 30 1.84 0.39 -37.63
N ASN A 31 1.80 1.44 -36.80
CA ASN A 31 2.47 2.73 -37.02
C ASN A 31 3.79 2.85 -36.22
N GLY A 32 4.22 1.79 -35.56
CA GLY A 32 5.44 1.74 -34.75
C GLY A 32 5.28 2.34 -33.33
N ARG A 33 4.06 2.65 -32.87
CA ARG A 33 3.80 3.20 -31.52
C ARG A 33 3.55 2.08 -30.53
N ALA A 34 4.32 2.04 -29.46
CA ALA A 34 4.18 1.03 -28.41
C ALA A 34 3.16 1.41 -27.32
N MET A 35 3.11 2.71 -26.96
CA MET A 35 2.21 3.20 -25.93
C MET A 35 0.73 3.12 -26.35
N VAL A 36 -0.11 2.70 -25.41
CA VAL A 36 -1.57 2.71 -25.48
C VAL A 36 -2.09 3.67 -24.44
N PRO A 37 -2.77 4.77 -24.81
CA PRO A 37 -3.44 5.62 -23.82
C PRO A 37 -4.39 4.80 -22.94
N SER A 38 -4.31 4.94 -21.63
CA SER A 38 -5.18 4.28 -20.65
C SER A 38 -6.55 4.99 -20.60
N VAL A 39 -7.19 5.10 -21.76
CA VAL A 39 -8.44 5.82 -21.99
C VAL A 39 -9.48 4.87 -22.57
N VAL A 40 -10.71 4.94 -22.06
CA VAL A 40 -11.86 4.17 -22.52
C VAL A 40 -13.02 5.12 -22.81
N ALA A 41 -13.60 5.07 -23.98
CA ALA A 41 -14.75 5.90 -24.35
C ALA A 41 -15.96 5.04 -24.80
N LEU A 42 -17.15 5.48 -24.44
CA LEU A 42 -18.40 4.92 -24.95
C LEU A 42 -18.88 5.75 -26.12
N THR A 43 -18.90 5.13 -27.30
CA THR A 43 -19.46 5.69 -28.54
C THR A 43 -20.78 5.02 -28.87
N ASP A 44 -21.47 5.49 -29.90
CA ASP A 44 -22.70 4.86 -30.38
C ASP A 44 -22.46 3.45 -30.98
N ASN A 45 -21.22 3.16 -31.40
CA ASN A 45 -20.79 1.85 -31.90
C ASN A 45 -20.21 0.94 -30.78
N GLY A 46 -20.26 1.36 -29.51
CA GLY A 46 -19.76 0.59 -28.36
C GLY A 46 -18.52 1.21 -27.72
N LEU A 47 -17.86 0.39 -26.88
CA LEU A 47 -16.68 0.81 -26.15
C LEU A 47 -15.42 0.76 -27.03
N ILE A 48 -14.63 1.81 -26.97
CA ILE A 48 -13.33 1.92 -27.64
C ILE A 48 -12.24 2.25 -26.63
N VAL A 49 -10.99 1.90 -26.94
CA VAL A 49 -9.84 2.01 -26.01
C VAL A 49 -8.63 2.60 -26.74
N GLY A 50 -7.77 3.31 -26.01
CA GLY A 50 -6.49 3.80 -26.49
C GLY A 50 -6.61 5.09 -27.32
N ASP A 51 -5.85 5.20 -28.41
CA ASP A 51 -5.77 6.41 -29.23
C ASP A 51 -7.14 6.87 -29.73
N SER A 52 -7.96 5.92 -30.21
CA SER A 52 -9.33 6.24 -30.68
C SER A 52 -10.22 6.79 -29.56
N ALA A 53 -10.05 6.29 -28.33
CA ALA A 53 -10.78 6.81 -27.17
C ALA A 53 -10.26 8.18 -26.74
N LYS A 54 -8.95 8.43 -26.86
CA LYS A 54 -8.34 9.72 -26.51
C LYS A 54 -8.91 10.89 -27.33
N GLU A 55 -9.33 10.65 -28.58
CA GLU A 55 -9.99 11.67 -29.42
C GLU A 55 -11.36 12.10 -28.88
N HIS A 56 -11.99 11.26 -28.05
CA HIS A 56 -13.29 11.55 -27.45
C HIS A 56 -13.21 12.35 -26.14
N LEU A 57 -12.03 12.60 -25.58
CA LEU A 57 -11.87 13.39 -24.36
C LEU A 57 -12.51 14.78 -24.47
N THR A 58 -12.42 15.41 -25.63
CA THR A 58 -13.00 16.75 -25.89
C THR A 58 -14.39 16.69 -26.50
N ARG A 59 -14.75 15.61 -27.23
CA ARG A 59 -16.04 15.49 -27.90
C ARG A 59 -17.15 14.98 -26.99
N ASN A 60 -16.81 14.02 -26.12
CA ASN A 60 -17.74 13.35 -25.21
C ASN A 60 -17.07 13.11 -23.85
N PRO A 61 -16.68 14.17 -23.11
CA PRO A 61 -15.91 14.04 -21.88
C PRO A 61 -16.60 13.21 -20.80
N GLU A 62 -17.92 13.34 -20.63
CA GLU A 62 -18.71 12.60 -19.65
C GLU A 62 -18.81 11.08 -19.96
N ARG A 63 -18.52 10.69 -21.20
CA ARG A 63 -18.55 9.30 -21.68
C ARG A 63 -17.15 8.77 -21.97
N THR A 64 -16.11 9.45 -21.49
CA THR A 64 -14.70 9.08 -21.72
C THR A 64 -13.94 9.05 -20.41
N VAL A 65 -13.46 7.86 -20.02
CA VAL A 65 -12.77 7.60 -18.76
C VAL A 65 -11.25 7.58 -19.00
N TYR A 66 -10.53 8.29 -18.16
CA TYR A 66 -9.07 8.32 -18.11
C TYR A 66 -8.58 8.30 -16.65
N SER A 67 -7.30 8.08 -16.43
CA SER A 67 -6.65 8.02 -15.10
C SER A 67 -7.34 7.06 -14.10
N VAL A 68 -7.97 5.98 -14.62
CA VAL A 68 -8.77 5.03 -13.81
C VAL A 68 -7.95 4.31 -12.74
N LYS A 69 -6.63 4.19 -12.93
CA LYS A 69 -5.71 3.57 -11.97
C LYS A 69 -5.74 4.29 -10.61
N ARG A 70 -6.05 5.60 -10.58
CA ARG A 70 -6.24 6.38 -9.35
C ARG A 70 -7.41 5.89 -8.48
N PHE A 71 -8.36 5.15 -9.05
CA PHE A 71 -9.56 4.63 -8.36
C PHE A 71 -9.46 3.14 -8.01
N MET A 72 -8.38 2.48 -8.40
CA MET A 72 -8.19 1.05 -8.14
C MET A 72 -8.13 0.77 -6.65
N GLY A 73 -9.00 -0.14 -6.17
CA GLY A 73 -9.02 -0.55 -4.76
C GLY A 73 -9.44 0.53 -3.76
N LYS A 74 -10.11 1.61 -4.20
CA LYS A 74 -10.51 2.76 -3.37
C LYS A 74 -12.03 2.91 -3.24
N GLY A 75 -12.46 3.58 -2.16
CA GLY A 75 -13.83 4.08 -1.96
C GLY A 75 -13.99 5.53 -2.46
N LEU A 76 -15.23 6.02 -2.51
CA LEU A 76 -15.51 7.37 -2.99
C LEU A 76 -14.95 8.45 -2.05
N THR A 77 -14.91 8.17 -0.75
CA THR A 77 -14.33 9.05 0.28
C THR A 77 -12.84 9.30 0.07
N ASP A 78 -12.11 8.30 -0.45
CA ASP A 78 -10.67 8.36 -0.67
C ASP A 78 -10.27 9.30 -1.81
N VAL A 79 -11.22 9.61 -2.70
CA VAL A 79 -10.97 10.41 -3.92
C VAL A 79 -11.83 11.68 -3.98
N GLN A 80 -12.48 12.05 -2.86
CA GLN A 80 -13.43 13.16 -2.81
C GLN A 80 -12.83 14.50 -3.26
N SER A 81 -11.58 14.77 -2.93
CA SER A 81 -10.86 15.98 -3.35
C SER A 81 -10.55 16.03 -4.86
N GLU A 82 -10.64 14.90 -5.54
CA GLU A 82 -10.32 14.78 -6.98
C GLU A 82 -11.57 14.80 -7.86
N LEU A 83 -12.77 14.60 -7.29
CA LEU A 83 -14.02 14.44 -8.06
C LEU A 83 -14.29 15.59 -9.02
N ALA A 84 -13.95 16.83 -8.61
CA ALA A 84 -14.16 18.02 -9.42
C ALA A 84 -13.33 18.08 -10.72
N TYR A 85 -12.28 17.27 -10.82
CA TYR A 85 -11.40 17.25 -11.99
C TYR A 85 -11.79 16.23 -13.06
N PHE A 86 -12.76 15.34 -12.74
CA PHE A 86 -13.22 14.31 -13.67
C PHE A 86 -14.60 14.66 -14.22
N PRO A 87 -14.78 14.67 -15.56
CA PRO A 87 -16.06 15.02 -16.18
C PRO A 87 -17.08 13.87 -16.11
N TYR A 88 -16.62 12.63 -15.93
CA TYR A 88 -17.49 11.46 -15.84
C TYR A 88 -18.02 11.23 -14.42
N GLN A 89 -19.23 10.68 -14.33
CA GLN A 89 -19.91 10.49 -13.07
C GLN A 89 -19.34 9.31 -12.28
N LEU A 90 -18.92 9.59 -11.03
CA LEU A 90 -18.51 8.60 -10.06
C LEU A 90 -19.62 8.39 -9.03
N THR A 91 -19.92 7.14 -8.72
CA THR A 91 -20.87 6.72 -7.68
C THR A 91 -20.25 5.62 -6.84
N GLU A 92 -20.90 5.20 -5.76
CA GLU A 92 -20.45 4.12 -4.91
C GLU A 92 -21.53 3.07 -4.71
N THR A 93 -21.17 1.80 -4.76
CA THR A 93 -22.06 0.70 -4.41
C THR A 93 -21.27 -0.34 -3.63
N GLY A 94 -21.74 -0.64 -2.40
CA GLY A 94 -21.04 -1.57 -1.52
C GLY A 94 -19.60 -1.14 -1.19
N GLY A 95 -19.34 0.19 -1.17
CA GLY A 95 -18.05 0.80 -0.92
C GLY A 95 -17.03 0.72 -2.04
N VAL A 96 -17.45 0.30 -3.21
CA VAL A 96 -16.60 0.27 -4.41
C VAL A 96 -17.03 1.39 -5.34
N ILE A 97 -16.05 2.17 -5.81
CA ILE A 97 -16.29 3.21 -6.83
C ILE A 97 -16.90 2.56 -8.08
N ARG A 98 -17.92 3.23 -8.61
CA ARG A 98 -18.56 2.90 -9.89
C ARG A 98 -18.48 4.10 -10.82
N ILE A 99 -18.05 3.85 -12.04
CA ILE A 99 -17.92 4.82 -13.11
C ILE A 99 -19.10 4.63 -14.06
N ARG A 100 -19.89 5.67 -14.25
CA ARG A 100 -21.04 5.62 -15.14
C ARG A 100 -20.63 5.93 -16.57
N LEU A 101 -20.92 5.02 -17.49
CA LEU A 101 -20.76 5.21 -18.93
C LEU A 101 -22.10 4.92 -19.62
N GLY A 102 -22.82 5.97 -19.98
CA GLY A 102 -24.18 5.85 -20.51
C GLY A 102 -25.14 5.28 -19.45
N GLU A 103 -25.83 4.20 -19.79
CA GLU A 103 -26.78 3.51 -18.88
C GLU A 103 -26.09 2.48 -17.97
N LYS A 104 -24.83 2.13 -18.22
CA LYS A 104 -24.09 1.11 -17.48
C LYS A 104 -23.10 1.73 -16.51
N THR A 105 -22.86 0.99 -15.43
CA THR A 105 -21.83 1.34 -14.45
C THR A 105 -20.74 0.28 -14.44
N TYR A 106 -19.47 0.71 -14.33
CA TYR A 106 -18.30 -0.15 -14.34
C TYR A 106 -17.46 0.11 -13.09
N SER A 107 -16.84 -0.92 -12.54
CA SER A 107 -15.81 -0.74 -11.51
C SER A 107 -14.46 -0.34 -12.16
N PRO A 108 -13.54 0.28 -11.40
CA PRO A 108 -12.20 0.57 -11.90
C PRO A 108 -11.46 -0.67 -12.47
N PRO A 109 -11.51 -1.86 -11.84
CA PRO A 109 -10.96 -3.08 -12.45
C PRO A 109 -11.59 -3.45 -13.80
N GLN A 110 -12.89 -3.23 -14.00
CA GLN A 110 -13.54 -3.50 -15.29
C GLN A 110 -13.06 -2.55 -16.39
N ILE A 111 -12.86 -1.27 -16.09
CA ILE A 111 -12.30 -0.30 -17.05
C ILE A 111 -10.84 -0.65 -17.34
N SER A 112 -10.02 -0.95 -16.31
CA SER A 112 -8.64 -1.39 -16.49
C SER A 112 -8.53 -2.67 -17.31
N ALA A 113 -9.48 -3.60 -17.14
CA ALA A 113 -9.56 -4.82 -17.95
C ALA A 113 -9.80 -4.55 -19.44
N MET A 114 -10.49 -3.46 -19.79
CA MET A 114 -10.66 -3.06 -21.19
C MET A 114 -9.32 -2.62 -21.81
N VAL A 115 -8.51 -1.89 -21.05
CA VAL A 115 -7.14 -1.52 -21.46
C VAL A 115 -6.27 -2.76 -21.62
N LEU A 116 -6.31 -3.68 -20.64
CA LEU A 116 -5.58 -4.94 -20.71
C LEU A 116 -6.00 -5.83 -21.89
N LYS A 117 -7.29 -5.85 -22.23
CA LYS A 117 -7.80 -6.55 -23.43
C LYS A 117 -7.23 -5.96 -24.72
N GLU A 118 -7.12 -4.64 -24.80
CA GLU A 118 -6.52 -3.99 -25.98
C GLU A 118 -5.03 -4.32 -26.09
N LEU A 119 -4.27 -4.30 -24.98
CA LEU A 119 -2.86 -4.69 -24.97
C LEU A 119 -2.68 -6.17 -25.36
N LYS A 120 -3.53 -7.05 -24.83
CA LYS A 120 -3.56 -8.48 -25.22
C LYS A 120 -3.80 -8.63 -26.71
N ARG A 121 -4.83 -7.98 -27.25
CA ARG A 121 -5.18 -8.01 -28.68
C ARG A 121 -4.01 -7.51 -29.56
N ARG A 122 -3.32 -6.44 -29.14
CA ARG A 122 -2.12 -5.94 -29.84
C ARG A 122 -0.99 -6.96 -29.82
N ALA A 123 -0.73 -7.56 -28.67
CA ALA A 123 0.31 -8.59 -28.54
C ALA A 123 -0.01 -9.82 -29.43
N GLU A 124 -1.26 -10.31 -29.40
CA GLU A 124 -1.70 -11.43 -30.23
C GLU A 124 -1.59 -11.13 -31.72
N ALA A 125 -1.99 -9.92 -32.15
CA ALA A 125 -1.90 -9.49 -33.54
C ALA A 125 -0.44 -9.34 -34.02
N TYR A 126 0.47 -8.88 -33.15
CA TYR A 126 1.87 -8.69 -33.48
C TYR A 126 2.66 -10.00 -33.48
N LEU A 127 2.41 -10.86 -32.50
CA LEU A 127 3.13 -12.12 -32.31
C LEU A 127 2.54 -13.28 -33.13
N GLY A 128 1.29 -13.17 -33.60
CA GLY A 128 0.62 -14.21 -34.38
C GLY A 128 0.19 -15.43 -33.54
N GLU A 129 0.14 -15.30 -32.21
CA GLU A 129 -0.22 -16.37 -31.28
C GLU A 129 -1.14 -15.87 -30.17
N SER A 130 -1.90 -16.77 -29.53
CA SER A 130 -2.78 -16.42 -28.41
C SER A 130 -1.98 -16.18 -27.15
N ILE A 131 -2.29 -15.11 -26.43
CA ILE A 131 -1.69 -14.70 -25.18
C ILE A 131 -2.66 -14.95 -24.02
N THR A 132 -2.29 -15.87 -23.14
CA THR A 132 -3.14 -16.26 -21.99
C THR A 132 -2.50 -15.93 -20.65
N LYS A 133 -1.18 -15.60 -20.60
CA LYS A 133 -0.42 -15.40 -19.38
C LYS A 133 0.31 -14.07 -19.39
N ALA A 134 0.31 -13.39 -18.25
CA ALA A 134 0.99 -12.11 -18.11
C ALA A 134 1.61 -11.90 -16.72
N VAL A 135 2.65 -11.06 -16.68
CA VAL A 135 3.12 -10.34 -15.51
C VAL A 135 2.60 -8.91 -15.64
N ILE A 136 1.96 -8.37 -14.60
CA ILE A 136 1.40 -7.01 -14.63
C ILE A 136 2.06 -6.18 -13.55
N THR A 137 2.41 -4.93 -13.86
CA THR A 137 3.07 -4.03 -12.91
C THR A 137 2.06 -3.21 -12.10
N VAL A 138 2.50 -2.84 -10.90
CA VAL A 138 1.78 -1.92 -10.01
C VAL A 138 2.78 -0.97 -9.35
N PRO A 139 2.38 0.23 -8.93
CA PRO A 139 3.19 1.07 -8.06
C PRO A 139 3.68 0.29 -6.83
N ALA A 140 4.92 0.55 -6.39
CA ALA A 140 5.51 -0.17 -5.26
C ALA A 140 4.70 0.06 -3.97
N TYR A 141 4.09 1.22 -3.86
CA TYR A 141 3.32 1.66 -2.71
C TYR A 141 1.83 1.25 -2.76
N PHE A 142 1.42 0.49 -3.79
CA PHE A 142 0.07 -0.08 -3.83
C PHE A 142 -0.15 -1.03 -2.65
N ASN A 143 -1.25 -0.81 -1.94
CA ASN A 143 -1.70 -1.69 -0.88
C ASN A 143 -2.32 -2.98 -1.46
N ASP A 144 -2.66 -3.90 -0.56
CA ASP A 144 -3.21 -5.22 -0.90
C ASP A 144 -4.50 -5.14 -1.74
N SER A 145 -5.41 -4.19 -1.43
CA SER A 145 -6.64 -3.97 -2.22
C SER A 145 -6.37 -3.56 -3.66
N GLN A 146 -5.41 -2.67 -3.85
CA GLN A 146 -5.05 -2.14 -5.16
C GLN A 146 -4.34 -3.21 -6.00
N ARG A 147 -3.50 -4.05 -5.37
CA ARG A 147 -2.85 -5.23 -5.99
C ARG A 147 -3.89 -6.25 -6.42
N GLN A 148 -4.83 -6.59 -5.54
CA GLN A 148 -5.91 -7.52 -5.85
C GLN A 148 -6.81 -6.99 -6.96
N ALA A 149 -7.20 -5.71 -6.92
CA ALA A 149 -7.99 -5.07 -7.99
C ALA A 149 -7.28 -5.12 -9.35
N THR A 150 -5.95 -5.01 -9.38
CA THR A 150 -5.15 -5.14 -10.61
C THR A 150 -5.12 -6.59 -11.10
N LYS A 151 -4.99 -7.56 -10.20
CA LYS A 151 -5.07 -9.00 -10.52
C LYS A 151 -6.44 -9.36 -11.08
N ASP A 152 -7.51 -8.85 -10.47
CA ASP A 152 -8.88 -9.05 -10.94
C ASP A 152 -9.11 -8.44 -12.34
N ALA A 153 -8.53 -7.25 -12.60
CA ALA A 153 -8.58 -6.66 -13.95
C ALA A 153 -7.92 -7.56 -15.00
N GLY A 154 -6.79 -8.20 -14.67
CA GLY A 154 -6.13 -9.18 -15.53
C GLY A 154 -7.01 -10.40 -15.80
N LEU A 155 -7.65 -10.96 -14.78
CA LEU A 155 -8.58 -12.09 -14.92
C LEU A 155 -9.80 -11.73 -15.78
N ILE A 156 -10.40 -10.55 -15.58
CA ILE A 156 -11.51 -10.02 -16.39
C ILE A 156 -11.08 -9.83 -17.86
N ALA A 157 -9.80 -9.50 -18.09
CA ALA A 157 -9.23 -9.40 -19.44
C ALA A 157 -8.97 -10.77 -20.08
N GLY A 158 -9.15 -11.88 -19.36
CA GLY A 158 -8.85 -13.23 -19.84
C GLY A 158 -7.34 -13.53 -19.85
N LEU A 159 -6.62 -13.01 -18.86
CA LEU A 159 -5.20 -13.26 -18.61
C LEU A 159 -5.04 -14.01 -17.29
N GLU A 160 -4.27 -15.08 -17.27
CA GLU A 160 -3.71 -15.67 -16.08
C GLU A 160 -2.56 -14.77 -15.59
N VAL A 161 -2.78 -14.05 -14.50
CA VAL A 161 -1.78 -13.16 -13.92
C VAL A 161 -0.83 -14.00 -13.06
N LEU A 162 0.33 -14.33 -13.61
CA LEU A 162 1.33 -15.17 -12.94
C LEU A 162 2.02 -14.43 -11.81
N ARG A 163 2.24 -13.12 -11.98
CA ARG A 163 2.85 -12.25 -10.98
C ARG A 163 2.34 -10.81 -11.10
N ILE A 164 2.12 -10.18 -9.96
CA ILE A 164 2.08 -8.73 -9.81
C ILE A 164 3.47 -8.29 -9.35
N ILE A 165 4.10 -7.35 -10.06
CA ILE A 165 5.45 -6.86 -9.77
C ILE A 165 5.42 -5.34 -9.60
N ASN A 166 6.24 -4.81 -8.67
CA ASN A 166 6.35 -3.37 -8.49
C ASN A 166 7.05 -2.69 -9.67
N GLU A 167 6.55 -1.52 -10.08
CA GLU A 167 7.07 -0.74 -11.22
C GLU A 167 8.56 -0.42 -11.10
N PRO A 168 9.07 0.14 -9.98
CA PRO A 168 10.50 0.41 -9.85
C PRO A 168 11.34 -0.88 -9.82
N THR A 169 10.76 -1.96 -9.32
CA THR A 169 11.42 -3.27 -9.29
C THR A 169 11.51 -3.87 -10.70
N ALA A 170 10.44 -3.78 -11.49
CA ALA A 170 10.48 -4.15 -12.90
C ALA A 170 11.53 -3.33 -13.67
N ALA A 171 11.53 -2.00 -13.49
CA ALA A 171 12.52 -1.13 -14.11
C ALA A 171 13.98 -1.55 -13.77
N SER A 172 14.22 -1.96 -12.52
CA SER A 172 15.55 -2.44 -12.09
C SER A 172 15.99 -3.72 -12.82
N LEU A 173 15.07 -4.64 -13.12
CA LEU A 173 15.37 -5.86 -13.90
C LEU A 173 15.81 -5.51 -15.33
N ALA A 174 15.10 -4.60 -15.99
CA ALA A 174 15.49 -4.13 -17.32
C ALA A 174 16.86 -3.44 -17.31
N TYR A 175 17.11 -2.62 -16.27
CA TYR A 175 18.39 -1.95 -16.08
C TYR A 175 19.54 -2.94 -15.84
N GLY A 176 19.36 -3.91 -14.93
CA GLY A 176 20.39 -4.90 -14.61
C GLY A 176 20.72 -5.83 -15.75
N LEU A 177 19.74 -6.21 -16.58
CA LEU A 177 19.95 -7.02 -17.77
C LEU A 177 20.91 -6.32 -18.76
N GLN A 178 20.83 -4.98 -18.87
CA GLN A 178 21.69 -4.21 -19.78
C GLN A 178 23.10 -3.99 -19.24
N LYS A 179 23.26 -3.84 -17.92
CA LYS A 179 24.55 -3.38 -17.34
C LYS A 179 25.31 -4.43 -16.54
N HIS A 180 24.69 -5.55 -16.13
CA HIS A 180 25.32 -6.56 -15.26
C HIS A 180 26.02 -5.95 -14.03
N THR A 181 25.46 -4.88 -13.44
CA THR A 181 26.09 -4.10 -12.39
C THR A 181 25.87 -4.73 -11.02
N GLN A 182 26.88 -4.62 -10.16
CA GLN A 182 26.77 -4.80 -8.72
C GLN A 182 26.71 -3.41 -8.07
N GLY A 183 25.89 -3.23 -7.03
CA GLY A 183 25.82 -1.97 -6.32
C GLY A 183 24.44 -1.69 -5.73
N THR A 184 24.31 -0.52 -5.12
CA THR A 184 23.06 -0.02 -4.56
C THR A 184 22.48 1.04 -5.49
N ILE A 185 21.26 0.82 -5.95
CA ILE A 185 20.57 1.74 -6.86
C ILE A 185 19.34 2.34 -6.20
N ALA A 186 19.04 3.60 -6.54
CA ALA A 186 17.79 4.24 -6.25
C ALA A 186 16.97 4.33 -7.54
N VAL A 187 15.78 3.75 -7.56
CA VAL A 187 14.83 3.87 -8.68
C VAL A 187 13.79 4.90 -8.30
N TYR A 188 13.83 6.04 -8.98
CA TYR A 188 12.93 7.18 -8.80
C TYR A 188 11.89 7.15 -9.92
N ASP A 189 10.69 6.70 -9.60
CA ASP A 189 9.59 6.59 -10.56
C ASP A 189 8.58 7.71 -10.33
N PHE A 190 8.51 8.65 -11.31
CA PHE A 190 7.56 9.74 -11.29
C PHE A 190 6.67 9.68 -12.53
N GLY A 191 5.58 8.95 -12.38
CA GLY A 191 4.61 8.67 -13.43
C GLY A 191 3.58 9.79 -13.65
N GLY A 192 2.46 9.44 -14.28
CA GLY A 192 1.34 10.36 -14.50
C GLY A 192 0.51 10.61 -13.25
N GLY A 193 0.35 9.59 -12.40
CA GLY A 193 -0.53 9.66 -11.22
C GLY A 193 0.11 9.23 -9.92
N THR A 194 1.29 8.64 -9.94
CA THR A 194 1.99 8.08 -8.77
C THR A 194 3.46 8.47 -8.76
N PHE A 195 4.00 8.55 -7.56
CA PHE A 195 5.43 8.66 -7.30
C PHE A 195 5.89 7.52 -6.42
N ASP A 196 6.94 6.82 -6.83
CA ASP A 196 7.58 5.76 -6.06
C ASP A 196 9.09 5.94 -6.02
N ILE A 197 9.69 5.59 -4.88
CA ILE A 197 11.14 5.46 -4.70
C ILE A 197 11.43 4.08 -4.12
N SER A 198 12.32 3.34 -4.75
CA SER A 198 12.83 2.07 -4.22
C SER A 198 14.35 2.08 -4.17
N ILE A 199 14.89 1.63 -3.05
CA ILE A 199 16.32 1.41 -2.86
C ILE A 199 16.57 -0.07 -2.99
N LEU A 200 17.41 -0.45 -3.93
CA LEU A 200 17.71 -1.86 -4.25
C LEU A 200 19.20 -2.11 -4.16
N LYS A 201 19.55 -3.33 -3.75
CA LYS A 201 20.90 -3.87 -3.82
C LYS A 201 20.98 -4.93 -4.92
N LEU A 202 21.89 -4.74 -5.85
CA LEU A 202 22.17 -5.67 -6.95
C LEU A 202 23.45 -6.41 -6.62
N LYS A 203 23.39 -7.73 -6.56
CA LYS A 203 24.56 -8.58 -6.33
C LYS A 203 24.36 -9.97 -6.94
N ASP A 204 25.27 -10.37 -7.81
CA ASP A 204 25.34 -11.73 -8.38
C ASP A 204 23.99 -12.21 -8.99
N GLY A 205 23.29 -11.33 -9.73
CA GLY A 205 21.98 -11.61 -10.32
C GLY A 205 20.81 -11.50 -9.33
N ILE A 206 21.06 -11.19 -8.06
CA ILE A 206 19.99 -10.96 -7.05
C ILE A 206 19.65 -9.48 -6.99
N PHE A 207 18.37 -9.17 -7.16
CA PHE A 207 17.78 -7.84 -7.02
C PHE A 207 17.00 -7.81 -5.72
N GLU A 208 17.59 -7.28 -4.67
CA GLU A 208 17.00 -7.18 -3.34
C GLU A 208 16.51 -5.77 -3.09
N VAL A 209 15.21 -5.59 -2.91
CA VAL A 209 14.63 -4.32 -2.45
C VAL A 209 14.93 -4.17 -0.97
N LEU A 210 15.63 -3.10 -0.58
CA LEU A 210 15.95 -2.79 0.81
C LEU A 210 14.85 -1.96 1.47
N ALA A 211 14.30 -1.01 0.74
CA ALA A 211 13.19 -0.18 1.19
C ALA A 211 12.44 0.41 -0.01
N THR A 212 11.16 0.66 0.18
CA THR A 212 10.31 1.40 -0.75
C THR A 212 9.48 2.43 -0.02
N ASN A 213 9.19 3.54 -0.68
CA ASN A 213 8.28 4.59 -0.21
C ASN A 213 7.66 5.29 -1.42
N GLY A 214 6.59 6.06 -1.24
CA GLY A 214 5.96 6.74 -2.38
C GLY A 214 4.72 7.54 -2.00
N ASP A 215 4.10 8.12 -3.03
CA ASP A 215 2.85 8.88 -2.98
C ASP A 215 2.02 8.50 -4.21
N THR A 216 0.90 7.80 -4.04
CA THR A 216 0.06 7.35 -5.14
C THR A 216 -0.99 8.39 -5.58
N HIS A 217 -0.88 9.64 -5.05
CA HIS A 217 -1.60 10.85 -5.49
C HIS A 217 -0.64 11.98 -5.88
N LEU A 218 0.51 11.62 -6.41
CA LEU A 218 1.53 12.58 -6.82
C LEU A 218 2.10 12.18 -8.18
N GLY A 219 1.80 12.97 -9.21
CA GLY A 219 2.23 12.63 -10.56
C GLY A 219 2.16 13.79 -11.54
N GLY A 220 2.35 13.48 -12.81
CA GLY A 220 2.24 14.43 -13.91
C GLY A 220 0.89 15.11 -14.02
N ASP A 221 -0.20 14.41 -13.66
CA ASP A 221 -1.55 14.97 -13.63
C ASP A 221 -1.66 16.15 -12.63
N ASP A 222 -0.90 16.11 -11.52
CA ASP A 222 -0.91 17.18 -10.53
C ASP A 222 -0.15 18.42 -11.05
N LEU A 223 0.90 18.21 -11.84
CA LEU A 223 1.59 19.27 -12.57
C LEU A 223 0.68 19.90 -13.64
N ASP A 224 -0.10 19.07 -14.35
CA ASP A 224 -1.07 19.56 -15.34
C ASP A 224 -2.16 20.40 -14.68
N ARG A 225 -2.65 20.02 -13.49
CA ARG A 225 -3.63 20.79 -12.70
C ARG A 225 -3.16 22.20 -12.40
N LEU A 226 -1.87 22.40 -12.04
CA LEU A 226 -1.33 23.74 -11.81
C LEU A 226 -1.47 24.63 -13.04
N LEU A 227 -1.25 24.09 -14.23
CA LEU A 227 -1.41 24.84 -15.48
C LEU A 227 -2.89 25.03 -15.83
N VAL A 228 -3.74 24.03 -15.59
CA VAL A 228 -5.19 24.14 -15.78
C VAL A 228 -5.75 25.28 -14.93
N ASP A 229 -5.43 25.31 -13.64
CA ASP A 229 -5.89 26.34 -12.72
C ASP A 229 -5.39 27.73 -13.13
N LEU A 230 -4.12 27.82 -13.57
CA LEU A 230 -3.54 29.05 -14.11
C LEU A 230 -4.30 29.52 -15.35
N PHE A 231 -4.59 28.65 -16.30
CA PHE A 231 -5.27 29.01 -17.55
C PHE A 231 -6.73 29.39 -17.31
N ILE A 232 -7.45 28.64 -16.48
CA ILE A 232 -8.84 28.97 -16.11
C ILE A 232 -8.92 30.33 -15.43
N GLY A 233 -8.06 30.59 -14.45
CA GLY A 233 -8.01 31.89 -13.75
C GLY A 233 -7.80 33.05 -14.72
N GLN A 234 -6.88 32.91 -15.69
CA GLN A 234 -6.61 33.96 -16.68
C GLN A 234 -7.72 34.10 -17.72
N ILE A 235 -8.35 33.00 -18.15
CA ILE A 235 -9.51 33.07 -19.04
C ILE A 235 -10.65 33.80 -18.35
N GLN A 236 -10.90 33.52 -17.07
CA GLN A 236 -11.90 34.24 -16.28
C GLN A 236 -11.57 35.74 -16.15
N GLU A 237 -10.31 36.06 -15.85
CA GLU A 237 -9.85 37.45 -15.69
C GLU A 237 -9.91 38.27 -17.00
N GLN A 238 -9.45 37.67 -18.10
CA GLN A 238 -9.29 38.40 -19.40
C GLN A 238 -10.56 38.40 -20.24
N HIS A 239 -11.38 37.34 -20.15
CA HIS A 239 -12.54 37.15 -21.01
C HIS A 239 -13.88 37.10 -20.25
N GLY A 240 -13.85 37.07 -18.90
CA GLY A 240 -15.05 36.97 -18.06
C GLY A 240 -15.81 35.65 -18.23
N ILE A 241 -15.11 34.58 -18.63
CA ILE A 241 -15.71 33.27 -18.92
C ILE A 241 -15.39 32.31 -17.77
N ASP A 242 -16.43 31.78 -17.12
CA ASP A 242 -16.33 30.63 -16.23
C ASP A 242 -16.48 29.33 -17.03
N LEU A 243 -15.41 28.55 -17.08
CA LEU A 243 -15.39 27.27 -17.82
C LEU A 243 -16.04 26.10 -17.09
N SER A 244 -16.47 26.24 -15.83
CA SER A 244 -17.07 25.16 -15.04
C SER A 244 -18.34 24.58 -15.69
N GLY A 245 -19.06 25.39 -16.46
CA GLY A 245 -20.23 24.99 -17.23
C GLY A 245 -19.94 24.35 -18.60
N TYR A 246 -18.66 24.18 -18.98
CA TYR A 246 -18.24 23.72 -20.30
C TYR A 246 -17.26 22.54 -20.20
N PRO A 247 -17.76 21.30 -19.93
CA PRO A 247 -16.88 20.13 -19.73
C PRO A 247 -15.94 19.81 -20.89
N ASP A 248 -16.36 20.06 -22.12
CA ASP A 248 -15.57 19.90 -23.34
C ASP A 248 -14.38 20.89 -23.37
N HIS A 249 -14.63 22.17 -23.07
CA HIS A 249 -13.59 23.19 -23.01
C HIS A 249 -12.63 22.96 -21.82
N MET A 250 -13.13 22.48 -20.69
CA MET A 250 -12.28 22.04 -19.60
C MET A 250 -11.29 20.94 -20.02
N GLN A 251 -11.73 20.00 -20.87
CA GLN A 251 -10.83 18.97 -21.42
C GLN A 251 -9.85 19.55 -22.45
N ILE A 252 -10.25 20.56 -23.24
CA ILE A 252 -9.34 21.27 -24.14
C ILE A 252 -8.23 21.96 -23.32
N VAL A 253 -8.60 22.67 -22.25
CA VAL A 253 -7.63 23.31 -21.31
C VAL A 253 -6.67 22.27 -20.73
N ARG A 254 -7.18 21.14 -20.23
CA ARG A 254 -6.37 20.07 -19.65
C ARG A 254 -5.38 19.48 -20.66
N LEU A 255 -5.85 19.15 -21.86
CA LEU A 255 -4.98 18.60 -22.90
C LEU A 255 -3.91 19.59 -23.37
N GLU A 256 -4.24 20.89 -23.43
CA GLU A 256 -3.24 21.90 -23.80
C GLU A 256 -2.25 22.15 -22.66
N ALA A 257 -2.68 22.02 -21.38
CA ALA A 257 -1.79 22.05 -20.22
C ALA A 257 -0.78 20.89 -20.27
N GLU A 258 -1.25 19.65 -20.49
CA GLU A 258 -0.39 18.46 -20.66
C GLU A 258 0.61 18.66 -21.81
N ARG A 259 0.14 19.13 -22.97
CA ARG A 259 1.00 19.40 -24.12
C ARG A 259 2.04 20.48 -23.83
N ALA A 260 1.65 21.54 -23.11
CA ALA A 260 2.56 22.60 -22.72
C ALA A 260 3.64 22.10 -21.78
N LYS A 261 3.29 21.30 -20.75
CA LYS A 261 4.24 20.65 -19.85
C LYS A 261 5.25 19.79 -20.63
N ILE A 262 4.77 18.98 -21.58
CA ILE A 262 5.63 18.11 -22.40
C ILE A 262 6.58 18.97 -23.25
N ARG A 263 6.07 19.97 -23.99
CA ARG A 263 6.92 20.85 -24.82
C ARG A 263 7.98 21.58 -24.00
N LEU A 264 7.63 22.06 -22.81
CA LEU A 264 8.55 22.78 -21.93
C LEU A 264 9.62 21.88 -21.27
N SER A 265 9.53 20.57 -21.40
CA SER A 265 10.64 19.68 -21.04
C SER A 265 11.82 19.81 -22.01
N ASP A 266 11.57 20.11 -23.29
CA ASP A 266 12.58 20.28 -24.34
C ASP A 266 12.81 21.76 -24.67
N ASP A 267 11.74 22.57 -24.76
CA ASP A 267 11.78 23.97 -25.14
C ASP A 267 11.82 24.90 -23.93
N LEU A 268 12.40 26.11 -24.10
CA LEU A 268 12.40 27.15 -23.05
C LEU A 268 11.08 27.91 -22.95
N LYS A 269 10.28 27.91 -24.03
CA LYS A 269 8.98 28.59 -24.09
C LYS A 269 8.04 27.91 -25.09
N THR A 270 6.74 28.04 -24.85
CA THR A 270 5.70 27.53 -25.74
C THR A 270 4.52 28.49 -25.85
N LYS A 271 3.88 28.51 -27.01
CA LYS A 271 2.64 29.26 -27.21
C LYS A 271 1.45 28.36 -26.88
N ILE A 272 0.57 28.84 -26.00
CA ILE A 272 -0.70 28.24 -25.64
C ILE A 272 -1.80 28.88 -26.47
N THR A 273 -2.70 28.09 -27.03
CA THR A 273 -3.89 28.58 -27.74
C THR A 273 -5.07 27.70 -27.38
N ILE A 274 -6.08 28.25 -26.73
CA ILE A 274 -7.28 27.56 -26.26
C ILE A 274 -8.48 28.23 -26.89
N GLU A 275 -9.32 27.47 -27.60
CA GLU A 275 -10.58 27.92 -28.11
C GLU A 275 -11.56 28.17 -26.97
N LEU A 276 -12.30 29.29 -27.04
CA LEU A 276 -13.24 29.71 -26.01
C LEU A 276 -14.68 29.36 -26.42
N PRO A 277 -15.55 29.02 -25.46
CA PRO A 277 -16.93 28.65 -25.74
C PRO A 277 -17.72 29.79 -26.38
N ASN A 278 -18.78 29.45 -27.12
CA ASN A 278 -19.73 30.37 -27.75
C ASN A 278 -19.05 31.32 -28.74
N ASP A 279 -18.11 30.84 -29.53
CA ASP A 279 -17.40 31.63 -30.60
C ASP A 279 -16.74 32.91 -30.07
N LYS A 280 -16.35 32.95 -28.79
CA LYS A 280 -15.69 34.09 -28.17
C LYS A 280 -14.20 34.24 -28.54
N GLY A 281 -13.74 33.49 -29.56
CA GLY A 281 -12.37 33.52 -30.03
C GLY A 281 -11.43 32.59 -29.28
N HIS A 282 -10.20 33.02 -29.11
CA HIS A 282 -9.15 32.19 -28.49
C HIS A 282 -8.47 32.92 -27.34
N PHE A 283 -8.21 32.20 -26.26
CA PHE A 283 -7.22 32.60 -25.26
C PHE A 283 -5.84 32.22 -25.80
N THR A 284 -4.91 33.16 -25.78
CA THR A 284 -3.54 32.96 -26.25
C THR A 284 -2.54 33.50 -25.24
N ARG A 285 -1.53 32.67 -24.93
CA ARG A 285 -0.47 33.01 -23.97
C ARG A 285 0.87 32.40 -24.39
N GLU A 286 1.98 33.10 -24.15
CA GLU A 286 3.31 32.51 -24.10
C GLU A 286 3.60 32.05 -22.67
N LEU A 287 4.00 30.77 -22.49
CA LEU A 287 4.39 30.19 -21.22
C LEU A 287 5.87 29.79 -21.31
N THR A 288 6.67 30.17 -20.29
CA THR A 288 8.08 29.79 -20.21
C THR A 288 8.29 28.60 -19.31
N ARG A 289 9.41 27.88 -19.52
CA ARG A 289 9.85 26.77 -18.62
C ARG A 289 10.03 27.27 -17.20
N GLU A 290 10.63 28.45 -16.99
CA GLU A 290 10.83 29.04 -15.66
C GLU A 290 9.50 29.25 -14.91
N GLN A 291 8.46 29.71 -15.62
CA GLN A 291 7.13 29.86 -15.02
C GLN A 291 6.53 28.51 -14.61
N LEU A 292 6.62 27.49 -15.46
CA LEU A 292 6.17 26.14 -15.13
C LEU A 292 6.95 25.57 -13.95
N GLU A 293 8.28 25.68 -13.96
CA GLU A 293 9.13 25.18 -12.89
C GLU A 293 8.85 25.86 -11.56
N SER A 294 8.62 27.18 -11.56
CA SER A 294 8.24 27.92 -10.35
C SER A 294 6.92 27.42 -9.75
N LEU A 295 5.94 27.08 -10.57
CA LEU A 295 4.68 26.49 -10.13
C LEU A 295 4.86 25.05 -9.64
N ALA A 296 5.76 24.29 -10.27
CA ALA A 296 5.98 22.86 -10.01
C ALA A 296 6.82 22.59 -8.75
N ILE A 297 7.61 23.56 -8.26
CA ILE A 297 8.48 23.38 -7.08
C ILE A 297 7.76 22.69 -5.91
N PRO A 298 6.59 23.14 -5.42
CA PRO A 298 5.93 22.53 -4.27
C PRO A 298 5.56 21.06 -4.50
N VAL A 299 5.16 20.71 -5.72
CA VAL A 299 4.79 19.33 -6.11
C VAL A 299 6.04 18.44 -6.15
N ILE A 300 7.14 18.92 -6.74
CA ILE A 300 8.39 18.17 -6.86
C ILE A 300 9.07 18.01 -5.49
N GLU A 301 9.03 19.01 -4.61
CA GLU A 301 9.58 18.90 -3.25
C GLU A 301 8.88 17.81 -2.43
N ARG A 302 7.59 17.55 -2.68
CA ARG A 302 6.88 16.43 -2.05
C ARG A 302 7.50 15.08 -2.38
N THR A 303 8.12 14.89 -3.54
CA THR A 303 8.78 13.62 -3.91
C THR A 303 10.06 13.36 -3.09
N LEU A 304 10.71 14.42 -2.59
CA LEU A 304 11.99 14.30 -1.89
C LEU A 304 11.85 13.78 -0.45
N ALA A 305 10.70 13.98 0.19
CA ALA A 305 10.45 13.46 1.53
C ALA A 305 10.41 11.91 1.54
N PRO A 306 9.63 11.22 0.70
CA PRO A 306 9.69 9.76 0.54
C PRO A 306 11.10 9.24 0.21
N CYS A 307 11.88 9.97 -0.61
CA CYS A 307 13.26 9.57 -0.90
C CYS A 307 14.13 9.51 0.37
N ARG A 308 14.03 10.55 1.21
CA ARG A 308 14.78 10.58 2.49
C ARG A 308 14.31 9.48 3.44
N MET A 309 13.02 9.17 3.45
CA MET A 309 12.46 8.10 4.27
C MET A 309 12.93 6.73 3.80
N ALA A 310 12.90 6.45 2.50
CA ALA A 310 13.38 5.19 1.95
C ALA A 310 14.88 4.96 2.25
N LEU A 311 15.71 5.99 2.12
CA LEU A 311 17.12 5.94 2.51
C LEU A 311 17.28 5.61 4.00
N LYS A 312 16.52 6.29 4.87
CA LYS A 312 16.54 6.04 6.32
C LYS A 312 16.13 4.61 6.65
N ASP A 313 15.07 4.10 6.03
CA ASP A 313 14.56 2.74 6.25
C ASP A 313 15.56 1.68 5.76
N ALA A 314 16.27 1.95 4.66
CA ALA A 314 17.37 1.12 4.17
C ALA A 314 18.64 1.20 5.04
N GLY A 315 18.71 2.14 6.00
CA GLY A 315 19.91 2.40 6.80
C GLY A 315 21.05 3.04 6.00
N LEU A 316 20.73 3.76 4.93
CA LEU A 316 21.66 4.32 3.95
C LEU A 316 21.60 5.85 3.92
N THR A 317 22.66 6.44 3.38
CA THR A 317 22.74 7.87 3.05
C THR A 317 22.77 8.06 1.54
N PRO A 318 22.51 9.26 0.99
CA PRO A 318 22.65 9.51 -0.44
C PRO A 318 24.00 9.12 -1.05
N LYS A 319 25.07 9.13 -0.25
CA LYS A 319 26.42 8.76 -0.69
C LYS A 319 26.59 7.26 -0.93
N ASP A 320 25.79 6.43 -0.28
CA ASP A 320 25.82 4.98 -0.37
C ASP A 320 25.08 4.47 -1.62
N ILE A 321 24.40 5.35 -2.34
CA ILE A 321 23.73 5.04 -3.60
C ILE A 321 24.75 5.13 -4.73
N ASP A 322 24.94 4.06 -5.47
CA ASP A 322 25.88 4.02 -6.60
C ASP A 322 25.28 4.68 -7.84
N GLU A 323 24.02 4.41 -8.13
CA GLU A 323 23.32 4.97 -9.29
C GLU A 323 21.87 5.33 -8.99
N VAL A 324 21.33 6.33 -9.70
CA VAL A 324 19.92 6.74 -9.64
C VAL A 324 19.29 6.55 -11.00
N VAL A 325 18.26 5.72 -11.08
CA VAL A 325 17.51 5.41 -12.31
C VAL A 325 16.21 6.18 -12.31
N LEU A 326 15.98 6.94 -13.36
CA LEU A 326 14.73 7.69 -13.55
C LEU A 326 13.73 6.90 -14.38
N VAL A 327 12.50 6.81 -13.89
CA VAL A 327 11.36 6.10 -14.48
C VAL A 327 10.16 7.04 -14.51
N GLY A 328 9.25 6.81 -15.47
CA GLY A 328 8.04 7.61 -15.64
C GLY A 328 8.25 8.89 -16.43
N GLY A 329 7.24 9.26 -17.23
CA GLY A 329 7.31 10.39 -18.16
C GLY A 329 7.57 11.74 -17.51
N SER A 330 7.13 11.94 -16.24
CA SER A 330 7.33 13.19 -15.50
C SER A 330 8.80 13.47 -15.15
N THR A 331 9.66 12.44 -15.16
CA THR A 331 11.11 12.58 -14.95
C THR A 331 11.85 13.23 -16.13
N ARG A 332 11.17 13.42 -17.26
CA ARG A 332 11.70 14.18 -18.41
C ARG A 332 11.86 15.67 -18.10
N MET A 333 11.11 16.18 -17.12
CA MET A 333 11.16 17.57 -16.70
C MET A 333 12.53 17.93 -16.13
N PRO A 334 13.22 18.98 -16.62
CA PRO A 334 14.57 19.33 -16.16
C PRO A 334 14.66 19.60 -14.66
N LEU A 335 13.66 20.28 -14.10
CA LEU A 335 13.61 20.57 -12.66
C LEU A 335 13.64 19.30 -11.81
N VAL A 336 12.94 18.23 -12.22
CA VAL A 336 12.96 16.93 -11.52
C VAL A 336 14.37 16.38 -11.50
N ARG A 337 15.05 16.36 -12.64
CA ARG A 337 16.43 15.85 -12.75
C ARG A 337 17.39 16.62 -11.85
N HIS A 338 17.31 17.96 -11.85
CA HIS A 338 18.14 18.81 -11.00
C HIS A 338 17.88 18.58 -9.50
N ARG A 339 16.61 18.38 -9.10
CA ARG A 339 16.27 18.11 -7.69
C ARG A 339 16.75 16.74 -7.23
N VAL A 340 16.63 15.73 -8.08
CA VAL A 340 17.13 14.39 -7.82
C VAL A 340 18.67 14.40 -7.74
N GLU A 341 19.35 15.05 -8.69
CA GLU A 341 20.81 15.21 -8.66
C GLU A 341 21.27 15.92 -7.38
N ALA A 342 20.59 16.99 -6.99
CA ALA A 342 20.91 17.73 -5.77
C ALA A 342 20.73 16.87 -4.49
N LEU A 343 19.70 15.97 -4.46
CA LEU A 343 19.47 15.10 -3.33
C LEU A 343 20.53 13.99 -3.21
N PHE A 344 20.84 13.32 -4.32
CA PHE A 344 21.73 12.15 -4.32
C PHE A 344 23.21 12.51 -4.57
N GLY A 345 23.50 13.75 -4.98
CA GLY A 345 24.87 14.21 -5.32
C GLY A 345 25.45 13.55 -6.55
N LYS A 346 24.61 12.95 -7.41
CA LYS A 346 24.98 12.22 -8.63
C LYS A 346 23.97 12.51 -9.73
N ALA A 347 24.47 12.65 -10.96
CA ALA A 347 23.62 12.78 -12.14
C ALA A 347 22.79 11.49 -12.34
N PRO A 348 21.46 11.58 -12.45
CA PRO A 348 20.64 10.42 -12.64
C PRO A 348 20.79 9.81 -14.03
N HIS A 349 20.59 8.49 -14.11
CA HIS A 349 20.69 7.71 -15.33
C HIS A 349 19.46 7.96 -16.22
N CYS A 350 19.69 8.43 -17.45
CA CYS A 350 18.64 8.82 -18.41
C CYS A 350 18.72 8.03 -19.74
N HIS A 351 19.53 6.95 -19.83
CA HIS A 351 19.73 6.24 -21.10
C HIS A 351 18.61 5.25 -21.44
N LEU A 352 17.87 4.77 -20.44
CA LEU A 352 16.67 3.97 -20.68
C LEU A 352 15.50 4.89 -21.03
N ASN A 353 14.64 4.44 -21.93
CA ASN A 353 13.39 5.15 -22.16
C ASN A 353 12.49 5.03 -20.92
N PRO A 354 12.25 6.13 -20.18
CA PRO A 354 11.50 6.08 -18.94
C PRO A 354 10.03 5.66 -19.11
N ASP A 355 9.51 5.71 -20.35
CA ASP A 355 8.15 5.29 -20.68
C ASP A 355 8.04 3.78 -20.97
N GLU A 356 9.15 3.07 -21.25
CA GLU A 356 9.15 1.68 -21.67
C GLU A 356 9.81 0.74 -20.66
N VAL A 357 10.71 1.26 -19.82
CA VAL A 357 11.58 0.46 -18.95
C VAL A 357 10.80 -0.46 -18.01
N VAL A 358 9.64 -0.03 -17.54
CA VAL A 358 8.76 -0.82 -16.66
C VAL A 358 8.20 -2.04 -17.40
N ALA A 359 7.65 -1.84 -18.60
CA ALA A 359 7.12 -2.93 -19.42
C ALA A 359 8.23 -3.91 -19.84
N LEU A 360 9.42 -3.40 -20.17
CA LEU A 360 10.59 -4.22 -20.51
C LEU A 360 11.01 -5.10 -19.31
N GLY A 361 11.05 -4.53 -18.11
CA GLY A 361 11.35 -5.29 -16.89
C GLY A 361 10.28 -6.32 -16.53
N ALA A 362 9.01 -5.99 -16.76
CA ALA A 362 7.92 -6.95 -16.61
C ALA A 362 8.06 -8.14 -17.59
N ALA A 363 8.56 -7.89 -18.81
CA ALA A 363 8.85 -8.95 -19.77
C ALA A 363 10.04 -9.83 -19.34
N VAL A 364 11.07 -9.25 -18.72
CA VAL A 364 12.17 -10.02 -18.10
C VAL A 364 11.64 -10.93 -17.00
N GLN A 365 10.80 -10.40 -16.12
CA GLN A 365 10.16 -11.21 -15.06
C GLN A 365 9.28 -12.32 -15.65
N ALA A 366 8.56 -12.04 -16.73
CA ALA A 366 7.75 -13.02 -17.44
C ALA A 366 8.62 -14.17 -17.99
N ASP A 367 9.80 -13.88 -18.50
CA ASP A 367 10.75 -14.86 -19.01
C ASP A 367 11.38 -15.71 -17.89
N ILE A 368 11.72 -15.08 -16.76
CA ILE A 368 12.18 -15.80 -15.56
C ILE A 368 11.14 -16.83 -15.12
N LEU A 369 9.85 -16.45 -15.05
CA LEU A 369 8.76 -17.35 -14.69
C LEU A 369 8.50 -18.42 -15.77
N GLY A 370 8.82 -18.14 -17.02
CA GLY A 370 8.77 -19.08 -18.15
C GLY A 370 9.96 -20.05 -18.21
N GLY A 371 10.98 -19.85 -17.38
CA GLY A 371 12.21 -20.68 -17.36
C GLY A 371 13.22 -20.32 -18.44
N GLY A 372 13.10 -19.14 -19.07
CA GLY A 372 14.07 -18.64 -20.07
C GLY A 372 15.32 -18.06 -19.39
N THR A 373 15.17 -16.98 -18.65
CA THR A 373 16.24 -16.37 -17.85
C THR A 373 16.33 -17.07 -16.48
N THR A 374 17.48 -17.62 -16.12
CA THR A 374 17.65 -18.44 -14.90
C THR A 374 18.62 -17.86 -13.89
N ASP A 375 19.34 -16.82 -14.24
CA ASP A 375 20.44 -16.21 -13.48
C ASP A 375 20.03 -14.92 -12.75
N MET A 376 18.74 -14.61 -12.72
CA MET A 376 18.18 -13.45 -12.04
C MET A 376 17.12 -13.85 -11.00
N LEU A 377 17.22 -13.29 -9.80
CA LEU A 377 16.26 -13.47 -8.70
C LEU A 377 15.83 -12.10 -8.18
N LEU A 378 14.53 -11.92 -8.03
CA LEU A 378 13.93 -10.73 -7.47
C LEU A 378 13.39 -10.99 -6.08
N LEU A 379 13.77 -10.16 -5.12
CA LEU A 379 13.26 -10.13 -3.75
C LEU A 379 12.62 -8.75 -3.49
N ASP A 380 11.31 -8.72 -3.42
CA ASP A 380 10.52 -7.50 -3.18
C ASP A 380 10.14 -7.38 -1.69
N VAL A 381 9.51 -6.27 -1.28
CA VAL A 381 9.16 -6.00 0.12
C VAL A 381 7.71 -5.54 0.27
N THR A 382 7.15 -5.75 1.49
CA THR A 382 5.85 -5.17 1.84
C THR A 382 5.97 -3.70 2.22
N PRO A 383 5.09 -2.80 1.72
CA PRO A 383 5.21 -1.35 1.97
C PRO A 383 4.77 -0.93 3.38
N LEU A 384 3.91 -1.72 4.04
CA LEU A 384 3.35 -1.42 5.35
C LEU A 384 3.39 -2.64 6.27
N SER A 385 3.44 -2.37 7.59
CA SER A 385 3.36 -3.39 8.62
C SER A 385 1.96 -4.01 8.67
N LEU A 386 1.92 -5.31 8.94
CA LEU A 386 0.72 -6.12 9.07
C LEU A 386 0.67 -6.75 10.45
N GLY A 387 -0.47 -6.72 11.09
CA GLY A 387 -0.62 -7.20 12.45
C GLY A 387 -2.06 -7.55 12.82
N ILE A 388 -2.25 -7.81 14.09
CA ILE A 388 -3.51 -8.23 14.69
C ILE A 388 -3.86 -7.33 15.88
N GLU A 389 -5.16 -7.11 16.09
CA GLU A 389 -5.66 -6.50 17.31
C GLU A 389 -5.43 -7.43 18.49
N THR A 390 -4.82 -6.89 19.52
CA THR A 390 -4.67 -7.53 20.83
C THR A 390 -5.51 -6.79 21.87
N MET A 391 -5.56 -7.35 23.07
CA MET A 391 -6.35 -6.81 24.16
C MET A 391 -5.98 -5.36 24.47
N GLY A 392 -7.00 -4.54 24.76
CA GLY A 392 -6.84 -3.11 25.00
C GLY A 392 -6.86 -2.24 23.73
N GLY A 393 -7.14 -2.80 22.55
CA GLY A 393 -7.16 -2.04 21.30
C GLY A 393 -5.75 -1.66 20.81
N VAL A 394 -4.78 -2.53 21.06
CA VAL A 394 -3.38 -2.38 20.62
C VAL A 394 -3.13 -3.28 19.42
N MET A 395 -2.34 -2.82 18.47
CA MET A 395 -1.87 -3.62 17.34
C MET A 395 -0.57 -4.35 17.70
N SER A 396 -0.55 -5.68 17.55
CA SER A 396 0.68 -6.48 17.51
C SER A 396 1.10 -6.69 16.08
N SER A 397 2.25 -6.12 15.68
CA SER A 397 2.78 -6.25 14.32
C SER A 397 3.50 -7.59 14.16
N LEU A 398 3.02 -8.44 13.23
CA LEU A 398 3.64 -9.74 12.90
C LEU A 398 4.63 -9.62 11.74
N ILE A 399 4.28 -8.88 10.71
CA ILE A 399 5.16 -8.62 9.55
C ILE A 399 5.37 -7.11 9.47
N ARG A 400 6.60 -6.68 9.59
CA ARG A 400 6.95 -5.25 9.54
C ARG A 400 7.08 -4.75 8.11
N ARG A 401 6.85 -3.45 7.89
CA ARG A 401 7.14 -2.81 6.59
C ARG A 401 8.59 -3.07 6.16
N ASN A 402 8.81 -3.10 4.87
CA ASN A 402 10.09 -3.43 4.25
C ASN A 402 10.59 -4.86 4.56
N THR A 403 9.71 -5.77 5.03
CA THR A 403 10.03 -7.20 5.10
C THR A 403 10.01 -7.77 3.69
N THR A 404 11.07 -8.50 3.32
CA THR A 404 11.19 -9.20 2.04
C THR A 404 10.06 -10.21 1.85
N ILE A 405 9.44 -10.23 0.68
CA ILE A 405 8.35 -11.16 0.33
C ILE A 405 8.81 -12.18 -0.72
N PRO A 406 8.29 -13.43 -0.70
CA PRO A 406 7.25 -13.93 0.20
C PRO A 406 7.73 -14.07 1.66
N ALA A 407 6.83 -13.81 2.62
CA ALA A 407 7.14 -13.86 4.03
C ALA A 407 6.04 -14.58 4.82
N SER A 408 6.44 -15.26 5.89
CA SER A 408 5.51 -15.88 6.82
C SER A 408 5.91 -15.53 8.25
N ALA A 409 4.92 -15.15 9.06
CA ALA A 409 5.09 -14.92 10.49
C ALA A 409 3.98 -15.64 11.27
N LYS A 410 4.33 -16.14 12.45
CA LYS A 410 3.42 -16.86 13.34
C LYS A 410 3.53 -16.31 14.74
N GLU A 411 2.39 -16.20 15.41
CA GLU A 411 2.34 -15.80 16.81
C GLU A 411 1.25 -16.58 17.55
N LEU A 412 1.48 -16.88 18.84
CA LEU A 412 0.56 -17.63 19.68
C LEU A 412 -0.23 -16.67 20.56
N PHE A 413 -1.55 -16.78 20.46
CA PHE A 413 -2.51 -16.03 21.26
C PHE A 413 -3.31 -16.97 22.16
N THR A 414 -4.05 -16.41 23.12
CA THR A 414 -4.89 -17.15 24.02
C THR A 414 -6.21 -16.42 24.28
N THR A 415 -7.15 -17.09 24.97
CA THR A 415 -8.41 -16.48 25.41
C THR A 415 -8.22 -15.66 26.69
N TYR A 416 -9.00 -14.62 26.85
CA TYR A 416 -8.95 -13.72 28.00
C TYR A 416 -10.02 -14.01 29.06
N VAL A 417 -11.15 -14.65 28.67
CA VAL A 417 -12.28 -14.92 29.55
C VAL A 417 -12.48 -16.43 29.70
N ASP A 418 -12.77 -16.86 30.94
CA ASP A 418 -13.11 -18.25 31.22
C ASP A 418 -14.36 -18.68 30.42
N GLY A 419 -14.31 -19.84 29.79
CA GLY A 419 -15.41 -20.36 29.00
C GLY A 419 -15.65 -19.66 27.66
N GLN A 420 -14.71 -18.86 27.17
CA GLN A 420 -14.81 -18.21 25.86
C GLN A 420 -14.92 -19.26 24.75
N THR A 421 -15.91 -19.11 23.86
CA THR A 421 -16.22 -20.06 22.78
C THR A 421 -15.79 -19.62 21.40
N GLY A 422 -15.15 -18.47 21.28
CA GLY A 422 -14.62 -17.95 20.01
C GLY A 422 -13.63 -16.83 20.21
N VAL A 423 -12.73 -16.70 19.27
CA VAL A 423 -11.73 -15.62 19.21
C VAL A 423 -11.92 -14.85 17.93
N ASP A 424 -12.11 -13.55 18.05
CA ASP A 424 -12.22 -12.66 16.90
C ASP A 424 -10.80 -12.23 16.47
N ILE A 425 -10.46 -12.59 15.26
CA ILE A 425 -9.19 -12.23 14.63
C ILE A 425 -9.43 -10.99 13.79
N HIS A 426 -8.86 -9.87 14.22
CA HIS A 426 -8.94 -8.59 13.53
C HIS A 426 -7.58 -8.25 12.92
N ILE A 427 -7.51 -8.26 11.60
CA ILE A 427 -6.30 -8.02 10.81
C ILE A 427 -6.17 -6.54 10.52
N LEU A 428 -5.00 -6.00 10.77
CA LEU A 428 -4.68 -4.59 10.69
C LEU A 428 -3.47 -4.35 9.79
N GLN A 429 -3.44 -3.18 9.17
CA GLN A 429 -2.32 -2.64 8.40
C GLN A 429 -2.00 -1.22 8.86
N GLY A 430 -0.73 -0.91 9.10
CA GLY A 430 -0.27 0.41 9.48
C GLY A 430 0.91 0.40 10.44
N GLU A 431 1.32 1.59 10.87
CA GLU A 431 2.55 1.81 11.65
C GLU A 431 2.29 2.33 13.07
N ARG A 432 1.01 2.39 13.50
CA ARG A 432 0.63 2.94 14.81
C ARG A 432 0.38 1.82 15.82
N GLU A 433 0.59 2.13 17.09
CA GLU A 433 0.41 1.15 18.19
C GLU A 433 -1.08 0.86 18.50
N LEU A 434 -1.97 1.82 18.25
CA LEU A 434 -3.40 1.68 18.58
C LEU A 434 -4.22 1.26 17.35
N VAL A 435 -5.15 0.34 17.55
CA VAL A 435 -6.06 -0.19 16.51
C VAL A 435 -6.81 0.92 15.77
N LYS A 436 -7.30 1.93 16.51
CA LYS A 436 -8.07 3.07 15.95
C LYS A 436 -7.28 3.92 14.95
N ASP A 437 -5.95 3.88 15.04
CA ASP A 437 -5.04 4.67 14.23
C ASP A 437 -4.41 3.83 13.09
N ASN A 438 -4.84 2.55 12.96
CA ASN A 438 -4.44 1.63 11.90
C ASN A 438 -5.67 1.20 11.10
N ARG A 439 -5.44 0.66 9.91
CA ARG A 439 -6.50 0.20 9.05
C ARG A 439 -6.95 -1.21 9.39
N SER A 440 -8.26 -1.41 9.43
CA SER A 440 -8.88 -2.73 9.43
C SER A 440 -8.88 -3.33 8.03
N LEU A 441 -8.20 -4.46 7.85
CA LEU A 441 -8.20 -5.21 6.59
C LEU A 441 -9.31 -6.25 6.54
N ALA A 442 -9.47 -7.03 7.62
CA ALA A 442 -10.47 -8.07 7.70
C ALA A 442 -10.75 -8.46 9.17
N ARG A 443 -11.90 -9.08 9.39
CA ARG A 443 -12.25 -9.72 10.66
C ARG A 443 -12.85 -11.10 10.40
N PHE A 444 -12.44 -12.09 11.17
CA PHE A 444 -13.07 -13.40 11.17
C PHE A 444 -13.01 -14.01 12.58
N ARG A 445 -13.85 -15.04 12.82
CA ARG A 445 -13.97 -15.65 14.14
C ARG A 445 -13.58 -17.12 14.09
N LEU A 446 -12.60 -17.50 14.93
CA LEU A 446 -12.26 -18.90 15.20
C LEU A 446 -13.11 -19.38 16.38
N LYS A 447 -13.83 -20.50 16.20
CA LYS A 447 -14.52 -21.19 17.30
C LYS A 447 -13.50 -21.98 18.11
N VAL A 448 -13.58 -21.88 19.44
CA VAL A 448 -12.72 -22.62 20.37
C VAL A 448 -13.57 -23.28 21.44
N PRO A 449 -13.15 -24.44 22.00
CA PRO A 449 -13.84 -25.05 23.13
C PRO A 449 -13.79 -24.16 24.37
N PRO A 450 -14.86 -24.16 25.21
CA PRO A 450 -14.86 -23.39 26.43
C PRO A 450 -13.83 -23.97 27.43
N LEU A 451 -12.80 -23.20 27.72
CA LEU A 451 -11.73 -23.53 28.64
C LEU A 451 -11.42 -22.32 29.54
N PRO A 452 -10.70 -22.52 30.67
CA PRO A 452 -10.21 -21.36 31.44
C PRO A 452 -9.37 -20.41 30.59
N ALA A 453 -9.44 -19.13 30.90
CA ALA A 453 -8.65 -18.10 30.26
C ALA A 453 -7.14 -18.44 30.30
N GLY A 454 -6.41 -18.16 29.23
CA GLY A 454 -4.98 -18.47 29.12
C GLY A 454 -4.64 -19.92 28.73
N VAL A 455 -5.62 -20.85 28.74
CA VAL A 455 -5.39 -22.27 28.41
C VAL A 455 -5.42 -22.54 26.90
N PRO A 456 -6.37 -22.02 26.12
CA PRO A 456 -6.36 -22.19 24.67
C PRO A 456 -5.09 -21.62 24.04
N ARG A 457 -4.54 -22.33 23.06
CA ARG A 457 -3.39 -21.88 22.27
C ARG A 457 -3.82 -21.73 20.83
N ILE A 458 -3.87 -20.49 20.36
CA ILE A 458 -4.32 -20.14 19.02
C ILE A 458 -3.12 -19.62 18.25
N GLU A 459 -2.62 -20.42 17.30
CA GLU A 459 -1.58 -19.98 16.37
C GLU A 459 -2.23 -19.14 15.27
N VAL A 460 -1.80 -17.91 15.13
CA VAL A 460 -2.17 -17.06 13.99
C VAL A 460 -0.97 -16.97 13.06
N THR A 461 -1.17 -17.41 11.82
CA THR A 461 -0.16 -17.40 10.76
C THR A 461 -0.53 -16.35 9.73
N PHE A 462 0.37 -15.42 9.47
CA PHE A 462 0.35 -14.49 8.36
C PHE A 462 1.26 -15.03 7.26
N LEU A 463 0.76 -15.09 6.04
CA LEU A 463 1.52 -15.47 4.86
C LEU A 463 1.29 -14.43 3.77
N ILE A 464 2.35 -13.71 3.38
CA ILE A 464 2.35 -12.85 2.19
C ILE A 464 2.99 -13.63 1.06
N ASP A 465 2.30 -13.73 -0.06
CA ASP A 465 2.85 -14.37 -1.26
C ASP A 465 3.80 -13.41 -2.02
N ALA A 466 4.39 -13.92 -3.09
CA ALA A 466 5.29 -13.13 -3.94
C ALA A 466 4.58 -11.99 -4.71
N ASN A 467 3.25 -11.93 -4.72
CA ASN A 467 2.45 -10.84 -5.30
C ASN A 467 2.11 -9.76 -4.25
N GLY A 468 2.48 -9.98 -2.99
CA GLY A 468 2.12 -9.12 -1.88
C GLY A 468 0.70 -9.36 -1.35
N ILE A 469 0.07 -10.49 -1.66
CA ILE A 469 -1.28 -10.83 -1.21
C ILE A 469 -1.20 -11.56 0.13
N LEU A 470 -1.96 -11.07 1.11
CA LEU A 470 -1.98 -11.57 2.48
C LEU A 470 -3.02 -12.67 2.67
N ASN A 471 -2.58 -13.80 3.21
CA ASN A 471 -3.40 -14.87 3.75
C ASN A 471 -3.20 -14.98 5.26
N VAL A 472 -4.29 -15.05 6.02
CA VAL A 472 -4.24 -15.21 7.47
C VAL A 472 -5.00 -16.46 7.88
N THR A 473 -4.34 -17.32 8.64
CA THR A 473 -4.90 -18.54 9.19
C THR A 473 -4.80 -18.50 10.71
N ALA A 474 -5.91 -18.77 11.40
CA ALA A 474 -5.92 -18.99 12.84
C ALA A 474 -6.24 -20.45 13.12
N THR A 475 -5.44 -21.11 13.98
CA THR A 475 -5.56 -22.53 14.31
C THR A 475 -5.56 -22.73 15.82
N ASP A 476 -6.57 -23.41 16.36
CA ASP A 476 -6.52 -23.93 17.73
C ASP A 476 -5.58 -25.15 17.76
N MET A 477 -4.43 -24.99 18.39
CA MET A 477 -3.37 -26.00 18.44
C MET A 477 -3.77 -27.28 19.18
N ARG A 478 -4.83 -27.25 19.98
CA ARG A 478 -5.33 -28.39 20.72
C ARG A 478 -6.32 -29.25 19.91
N THR A 479 -7.23 -28.60 19.21
CA THR A 479 -8.30 -29.30 18.46
C THR A 479 -7.95 -29.48 16.99
N GLY A 480 -6.97 -28.75 16.47
CA GLY A 480 -6.64 -28.68 15.05
C GLY A 480 -7.67 -27.90 14.22
N GLN A 481 -8.70 -27.32 14.86
CA GLN A 481 -9.68 -26.51 14.16
C GLN A 481 -9.02 -25.24 13.64
N SER A 482 -9.16 -24.97 12.36
CA SER A 482 -8.58 -23.78 11.71
C SER A 482 -9.62 -23.01 10.92
N GLN A 483 -9.40 -21.73 10.82
CA GLN A 483 -10.13 -20.80 9.96
C GLN A 483 -9.10 -19.96 9.20
N SER A 484 -9.24 -19.89 7.88
CA SER A 484 -8.37 -19.09 7.03
C SER A 484 -9.17 -18.06 6.24
N ILE A 485 -8.55 -16.92 5.97
CA ILE A 485 -9.08 -15.90 5.10
C ILE A 485 -7.96 -15.40 4.17
N GLU A 486 -8.24 -15.39 2.87
CA GLU A 486 -7.50 -14.53 1.95
C GLU A 486 -8.02 -13.11 2.15
N VAL A 487 -7.14 -12.22 2.55
CA VAL A 487 -7.55 -10.84 2.83
C VAL A 487 -7.89 -10.17 1.52
N LYS A 488 -9.19 -9.93 1.32
CA LYS A 488 -9.73 -9.11 0.24
C LYS A 488 -10.29 -7.85 0.87
N PRO A 489 -9.49 -6.81 1.06
CA PRO A 489 -9.96 -5.58 1.69
C PRO A 489 -11.12 -5.01 0.88
N SER A 490 -12.22 -4.70 1.53
CA SER A 490 -13.40 -4.13 0.89
C SER A 490 -13.15 -2.72 0.35
N TYR A 491 -12.11 -2.05 0.89
CA TYR A 491 -11.75 -0.66 0.57
C TYR A 491 -10.22 -0.48 0.64
N GLY A 492 -9.65 0.26 -0.31
CA GLY A 492 -8.25 0.68 -0.29
C GLY A 492 -7.98 1.79 0.75
N LEU A 493 -6.77 1.88 1.33
CA LEU A 493 -6.30 3.10 1.97
C LEU A 493 -6.15 4.18 0.90
N SER A 494 -6.51 5.42 1.22
CA SER A 494 -6.00 6.55 0.46
C SER A 494 -4.50 6.68 0.74
N ASP A 495 -3.76 7.14 -0.23
CA ASP A 495 -2.31 7.25 -0.12
C ASP A 495 -1.90 8.33 0.88
N THR A 496 -2.70 9.40 0.98
CA THR A 496 -2.60 10.38 2.06
C THR A 496 -2.79 9.77 3.44
N GLU A 497 -3.57 8.69 3.57
CA GLU A 497 -3.66 7.96 4.83
C GLU A 497 -2.43 7.12 5.08
N VAL A 498 -1.86 6.49 4.06
CA VAL A 498 -0.60 5.72 4.18
C VAL A 498 0.55 6.63 4.55
N GLU A 499 0.73 7.74 3.85
CA GLU A 499 1.76 8.73 4.20
C GLU A 499 1.54 9.28 5.60
N ARG A 500 0.29 9.68 5.92
CA ARG A 500 -0.05 10.15 7.25
C ARG A 500 0.21 9.09 8.31
N MET A 501 -0.11 7.82 8.07
CA MET A 501 0.19 6.73 9.00
C MET A 501 1.69 6.60 9.29
N ILE A 502 2.54 6.75 8.28
CA ILE A 502 3.99 6.69 8.44
C ILE A 502 4.51 7.95 9.11
N GLU A 503 4.11 9.14 8.67
CA GLU A 503 4.48 10.41 9.33
C GLU A 503 4.00 10.45 10.78
N ASP A 504 2.74 10.08 11.03
CA ASP A 504 2.14 10.00 12.35
C ASP A 504 2.86 8.98 13.24
N SER A 505 3.35 7.86 12.68
CA SER A 505 4.13 6.88 13.45
C SER A 505 5.43 7.47 14.02
N PHE A 506 6.09 8.37 13.29
CA PHE A 506 7.26 9.09 13.80
C PHE A 506 6.88 10.23 14.74
N LYS A 507 5.84 11.00 14.37
CA LYS A 507 5.39 12.16 15.13
C LYS A 507 4.86 11.78 16.51
N PHE A 508 4.09 10.70 16.59
CA PHE A 508 3.43 10.24 17.81
C PHE A 508 4.12 9.04 18.47
N ALA A 509 5.31 8.63 18.00
CA ALA A 509 6.02 7.44 18.51
C ALA A 509 6.15 7.40 20.04
N ALA A 510 6.46 8.52 20.68
CA ALA A 510 6.59 8.59 22.13
C ALA A 510 5.22 8.47 22.84
N ASP A 511 4.20 9.12 22.30
CA ASP A 511 2.85 9.12 22.85
C ASP A 511 2.20 7.75 22.70
N ASP A 512 2.38 7.09 21.55
CA ASP A 512 1.89 5.75 21.27
C ASP A 512 2.53 4.70 22.19
N VAL A 513 3.84 4.75 22.38
CA VAL A 513 4.56 3.87 23.32
C VAL A 513 4.08 4.09 24.76
N ASN A 514 3.81 5.33 25.16
CA ASN A 514 3.28 5.63 26.50
C ASN A 514 1.82 5.16 26.63
N ALA A 515 1.00 5.36 25.63
CA ALA A 515 -0.39 4.87 25.61
C ALA A 515 -0.43 3.34 25.70
N ARG A 516 0.40 2.64 24.95
CA ARG A 516 0.56 1.17 25.03
C ARG A 516 0.97 0.72 26.42
N LYS A 517 2.03 1.31 26.99
CA LYS A 517 2.51 0.98 28.35
C LYS A 517 1.43 1.20 29.42
N LEU A 518 0.59 2.22 29.25
CA LEU A 518 -0.51 2.51 30.16
C LEU A 518 -1.60 1.44 30.06
N ILE A 519 -1.95 1.04 28.83
CA ILE A 519 -2.93 -0.02 28.59
C ILE A 519 -2.43 -1.34 29.17
N GLU A 520 -1.20 -1.75 28.88
CA GLU A 520 -0.58 -2.96 29.44
C GLU A 520 -0.58 -2.95 30.97
N ALA A 521 -0.16 -1.85 31.60
CA ALA A 521 -0.17 -1.74 33.07
C ALA A 521 -1.56 -1.86 33.69
N ARG A 522 -2.60 -1.33 33.04
CA ARG A 522 -3.99 -1.47 33.49
C ARG A 522 -4.49 -2.92 33.38
N LEU A 523 -4.18 -3.58 32.28
CA LEU A 523 -4.56 -4.98 32.05
C LEU A 523 -3.89 -5.92 33.07
N ASP A 524 -2.57 -5.73 33.30
CA ASP A 524 -1.81 -6.47 34.31
C ASP A 524 -2.37 -6.24 35.72
N ALA A 525 -2.73 -5.00 36.06
CA ALA A 525 -3.35 -4.65 37.33
C ALA A 525 -4.71 -5.33 37.51
N GLU A 526 -5.55 -5.37 36.49
CA GLU A 526 -6.85 -6.06 36.54
C GLU A 526 -6.70 -7.57 36.75
N ALA A 527 -5.74 -8.19 36.04
CA ALA A 527 -5.44 -9.60 36.20
C ALA A 527 -4.93 -9.91 37.61
N LEU A 528 -4.02 -9.08 38.15
CA LEU A 528 -3.50 -9.23 39.50
C LEU A 528 -4.59 -9.04 40.57
N LEU A 529 -5.43 -8.03 40.43
CA LEU A 529 -6.58 -7.77 41.33
C LEU A 529 -7.51 -8.99 41.36
N LYS A 530 -7.88 -9.52 40.18
CA LYS A 530 -8.78 -10.69 40.07
C LYS A 530 -8.18 -11.93 40.72
N THR A 531 -6.91 -12.21 40.41
CA THR A 531 -6.20 -13.40 40.94
C THR A 531 -6.03 -13.32 42.45
N THR A 532 -5.56 -12.17 42.97
CA THR A 532 -5.33 -11.99 44.41
C THR A 532 -6.64 -12.01 45.21
N ASN A 533 -7.73 -11.39 44.70
CA ASN A 533 -9.04 -11.48 45.32
C ASN A 533 -9.54 -12.94 45.43
N LYS A 534 -9.39 -13.72 44.35
CA LYS A 534 -9.71 -15.13 44.34
C LYS A 534 -8.90 -15.91 45.36
N SER A 535 -7.57 -15.75 45.37
CA SER A 535 -6.67 -16.38 46.33
C SER A 535 -7.01 -16.00 47.77
N LEU A 536 -7.33 -14.75 48.05
CA LEU A 536 -7.69 -14.30 49.39
C LEU A 536 -9.05 -14.89 49.84
N THR A 537 -9.99 -15.08 48.94
CA THR A 537 -11.29 -15.72 49.22
C THR A 537 -11.13 -17.21 49.51
N GLU A 538 -10.32 -17.91 48.73
CA GLU A 538 -10.15 -19.35 48.83
C GLU A 538 -9.23 -19.76 50.00
N ALA A 539 -8.14 -19.02 50.24
CA ALA A 539 -7.09 -19.36 51.19
C ALA A 539 -6.80 -18.33 52.28
N GLY A 540 -7.56 -17.22 52.34
CA GLY A 540 -7.35 -16.16 53.33
C GLY A 540 -7.53 -16.61 54.79
N HIS A 541 -8.19 -17.76 55.02
CA HIS A 541 -8.28 -18.37 56.34
C HIS A 541 -7.01 -19.08 56.80
N LEU A 542 -6.05 -19.30 55.91
CA LEU A 542 -4.75 -19.96 56.19
C LEU A 542 -3.65 -18.95 56.63
N ILE A 543 -3.91 -17.66 56.60
CA ILE A 543 -2.98 -16.60 56.97
C ILE A 543 -3.50 -15.80 58.18
N ALA A 544 -2.62 -15.03 58.84
CA ALA A 544 -3.02 -14.20 59.98
C ALA A 544 -3.99 -13.07 59.59
N ALA A 545 -4.96 -12.73 60.45
CA ALA A 545 -5.97 -11.71 60.18
C ALA A 545 -5.38 -10.35 59.79
N GLY A 546 -4.29 -9.92 60.42
CA GLY A 546 -3.59 -8.67 60.08
C GLY A 546 -2.92 -8.70 58.70
N GLU A 547 -2.46 -9.88 58.27
CA GLU A 547 -1.90 -10.07 56.94
C GLU A 547 -2.99 -10.02 55.85
N ALA A 548 -4.12 -10.69 56.09
CA ALA A 548 -5.26 -10.60 55.20
C ALA A 548 -5.79 -9.16 55.05
N GLU A 549 -5.75 -8.36 56.13
CA GLU A 549 -6.12 -6.95 56.08
C GLU A 549 -5.06 -6.12 55.29
N GLY A 550 -3.78 -6.40 55.43
CA GLY A 550 -2.73 -5.79 54.63
C GLY A 550 -2.92 -6.03 53.14
N ILE A 551 -3.30 -7.27 52.74
CA ILE A 551 -3.61 -7.62 51.34
C ILE A 551 -4.84 -6.85 50.86
N ARG A 552 -5.93 -6.73 51.68
CA ARG A 552 -7.12 -5.96 51.29
C ARG A 552 -6.80 -4.49 51.09
N ASN A 553 -5.94 -3.91 51.93
CA ASN A 553 -5.53 -2.52 51.79
C ASN A 553 -4.74 -2.30 50.49
N ALA A 554 -3.82 -3.22 50.16
CA ALA A 554 -3.07 -3.17 48.90
C ALA A 554 -3.99 -3.35 47.66
N LEU A 555 -4.98 -4.26 47.74
CA LEU A 555 -6.01 -4.42 46.71
C LEU A 555 -6.80 -3.12 46.49
N SER A 556 -7.23 -2.45 47.59
CA SER A 556 -7.94 -1.17 47.51
C SER A 556 -7.06 -0.08 46.87
N GLN A 557 -5.79 0.01 47.27
CA GLN A 557 -4.84 0.99 46.69
C GLN A 557 -4.61 0.75 45.20
N LEU A 558 -4.43 -0.49 44.77
CA LEU A 558 -4.28 -0.81 43.35
C LEU A 558 -5.58 -0.55 42.56
N THR A 559 -6.75 -0.85 43.14
CA THR A 559 -8.05 -0.56 42.55
C THR A 559 -8.22 0.94 42.27
N THR A 560 -7.79 1.79 43.19
CA THR A 560 -7.81 3.24 42.98
C THR A 560 -6.77 3.71 41.97
N ALA A 561 -5.58 3.09 41.98
CA ALA A 561 -4.46 3.51 41.14
C ALA A 561 -4.57 3.00 39.70
N LYS A 562 -5.38 1.97 39.39
CA LYS A 562 -5.48 1.38 38.04
C LYS A 562 -5.91 2.39 36.97
N ASP A 563 -6.64 3.43 37.36
CA ASP A 563 -7.12 4.49 36.46
C ASP A 563 -6.15 5.68 36.36
N ALA A 564 -4.99 5.61 37.03
CA ALA A 564 -3.95 6.64 36.92
C ALA A 564 -3.46 6.84 35.49
N ALA A 565 -3.03 8.06 35.18
CA ALA A 565 -2.50 8.40 33.86
C ALA A 565 -1.03 7.97 33.65
N ASP A 566 -0.27 7.71 34.72
CA ASP A 566 1.12 7.28 34.67
C ASP A 566 1.24 5.76 34.92
N PRO A 567 1.71 4.95 33.95
CA PRO A 567 1.90 3.51 34.11
C PRO A 567 2.84 3.15 35.26
N ARG A 568 3.79 4.02 35.63
CA ARG A 568 4.71 3.81 36.76
C ARG A 568 3.96 3.75 38.09
N THR A 569 2.96 4.60 38.27
CA THR A 569 2.11 4.62 39.48
C THR A 569 1.35 3.30 39.62
N ILE A 570 0.79 2.79 38.52
CA ILE A 570 0.06 1.51 38.50
C ILE A 570 1.02 0.36 38.87
N ARG A 571 2.17 0.27 38.20
CA ARG A 571 3.17 -0.79 38.44
C ARG A 571 3.75 -0.77 39.86
N ALA A 572 3.92 0.41 40.46
CA ALA A 572 4.35 0.52 41.86
C ALA A 572 3.31 -0.12 42.81
N ARG A 573 2.01 0.15 42.60
CA ARG A 573 0.94 -0.46 43.42
C ARG A 573 0.76 -1.94 43.15
N MET A 574 1.05 -2.42 41.94
CA MET A 574 1.10 -3.85 41.65
C MET A 574 2.20 -4.53 42.46
N ALA A 575 3.41 -3.96 42.48
CA ALA A 575 4.52 -4.51 43.26
C ALA A 575 4.20 -4.55 44.76
N ASP A 576 3.53 -3.50 45.31
CA ASP A 576 3.07 -3.47 46.70
C ASP A 576 2.11 -4.62 47.01
N LEU A 577 1.16 -4.90 46.09
CA LEU A 577 0.19 -5.98 46.22
C LEU A 577 0.85 -7.36 46.11
N GLU A 578 1.75 -7.54 45.15
CA GLU A 578 2.51 -8.80 44.99
C GLU A 578 3.33 -9.11 46.26
N GLN A 579 3.99 -8.11 46.84
CA GLN A 579 4.75 -8.27 48.09
C GLN A 579 3.82 -8.61 49.27
N ALA A 580 2.67 -7.95 49.38
CA ALA A 580 1.70 -8.22 50.43
C ALA A 580 1.11 -9.66 50.30
N ALA A 581 0.85 -10.14 49.07
CA ALA A 581 0.25 -11.44 48.80
C ALA A 581 1.27 -12.59 48.76
N LYS A 582 2.57 -12.33 48.86
CA LYS A 582 3.64 -13.33 48.69
C LYS A 582 3.47 -14.55 49.61
N HIS A 583 3.22 -14.33 50.90
CA HIS A 583 3.05 -15.43 51.86
C HIS A 583 1.76 -16.20 51.62
N LEU A 584 0.65 -15.54 51.28
CA LEU A 584 -0.62 -16.17 50.88
C LEU A 584 -0.41 -17.17 49.72
N ASN A 585 0.32 -16.78 48.70
CA ASN A 585 0.62 -17.64 47.55
C ASN A 585 1.45 -18.87 47.93
N VAL A 586 2.41 -18.75 48.85
CA VAL A 586 3.20 -19.87 49.37
C VAL A 586 2.34 -20.83 50.15
N VAL A 587 1.53 -20.33 51.10
CA VAL A 587 0.65 -21.17 51.93
C VAL A 587 -0.42 -21.86 51.09
N MET A 588 -0.94 -21.21 50.08
CA MET A 588 -1.90 -21.79 49.12
C MET A 588 -1.31 -22.94 48.31
N LEU A 589 -0.04 -22.78 47.86
CA LEU A 589 0.69 -23.83 47.16
C LEU A 589 0.93 -25.06 48.06
N ASP A 590 1.35 -24.82 49.32
CA ASP A 590 1.59 -25.87 50.30
C ASP A 590 0.32 -26.62 50.66
N ASP A 591 -0.82 -25.91 50.84
CA ASP A 591 -2.11 -26.52 51.11
C ASP A 591 -2.60 -27.37 49.92
N SER A 592 -2.43 -26.86 48.69
CA SER A 592 -2.75 -27.58 47.46
C SER A 592 -1.90 -28.87 47.30
N LEU A 593 -0.62 -28.77 47.59
CA LEU A 593 0.30 -29.93 47.59
C LEU A 593 -0.10 -30.94 48.66
N ARG A 594 -0.40 -30.52 49.89
CA ARG A 594 -0.86 -31.42 50.96
C ARG A 594 -2.16 -32.14 50.59
N LYS A 595 -3.14 -31.42 50.03
CA LYS A 595 -4.39 -32.01 49.56
C LYS A 595 -4.20 -33.00 48.41
N SER A 596 -3.28 -32.75 47.49
CA SER A 596 -2.99 -33.64 46.37
C SER A 596 -2.20 -34.89 46.76
N LEU A 597 -1.46 -34.84 47.86
CA LEU A 597 -0.67 -35.95 48.43
C LEU A 597 -1.43 -36.73 49.48
N GLN A 598 -2.53 -36.19 50.01
CA GLN A 598 -3.31 -36.84 51.06
C GLN A 598 -3.96 -38.12 50.52
N GLY A 599 -3.58 -39.27 51.06
CA GLY A 599 -4.08 -40.60 50.67
C GLY A 599 -3.23 -41.37 49.66
N LYS A 600 -2.11 -40.79 49.15
CA LYS A 600 -1.18 -41.51 48.27
C LYS A 600 -0.04 -42.17 49.06
N LYS A 601 0.31 -43.43 48.73
CA LYS A 601 1.50 -44.09 49.29
C LYS A 601 2.77 -43.48 48.71
N VAL A 602 3.84 -43.43 49.50
CA VAL A 602 5.16 -42.83 49.11
C VAL A 602 5.70 -43.41 47.79
N THR A 603 5.34 -44.65 47.45
CA THR A 603 5.71 -45.36 46.22
C THR A 603 4.93 -44.92 44.98
N GLU A 604 3.92 -44.04 45.10
CA GLU A 604 3.09 -43.51 43.98
C GLU A 604 3.45 -42.05 43.62
N VAL A 605 4.49 -41.48 44.25
CA VAL A 605 4.89 -40.07 44.10
C VAL A 605 6.31 -39.96 43.50
N THR A 606 6.95 -41.06 43.13
CA THR A 606 8.26 -41.08 42.43
C THR A 606 8.09 -41.37 40.94
#